data_433af0e5d98b3cfcfc2a9e46f4f5eb33
#
_entry.id   433af0e5d98b3cfcfc2a9e46f4f5eb33
#
_cell.length_a   1.000
_cell.length_b   1.000
_cell.length_c   1.000
_cell.angle_alpha   90.00
_cell.angle_beta   90.00
_cell.angle_gamma   90.00
#
_symmetry.space_group_name_H-M   'P 1'
#
loop_
_entity.id
_entity.type
_entity.pdbx_description
1 polymer ?
#
loop_
_entity_poly.entity_id
_entity_poly.type
_entity_poly.pdbx_seq_one_letter_code
_entity_poly.pdbx_strand_id
1 'polypeptide(L)'
;MNSSNPYRIPGLELIDHAFKAPLDYRDPRGRQIDLFVREVRDLEPKSSEKPFLVFLQGGPGFRAPIPIQKTGWLKRALTEYRVLMYDTRGNGLSTPVDYQTLELEGDAAAQAEYLTHFRQDNIVRDAELIRSHMSPGIPWSTIGQSFGGWCTMTYLSLYPEGLKECFIFGGVPGLDRTAREIYEGTFPFVEERNRKYFKKFPMDKSRLAKLAKHLEEHEVLFPNGDRITPRMVQTLGMKFGFAY
;
A
#
# COMPACT_ATOMS: atom_id res chain seq x y z
N MET A 1 -5.18 -18.06 14.54
CA MET A 1 -6.04 -16.85 14.40
C MET A 1 -6.59 -16.48 15.75
N ASN A 2 -6.45 -15.23 16.15
CA ASN A 2 -7.09 -14.62 17.31
C ASN A 2 -7.99 -13.48 16.83
N SER A 3 -9.19 -13.37 17.40
CA SER A 3 -10.14 -12.32 16.99
C SER A 3 -10.59 -11.51 18.22
N SER A 4 -10.76 -10.21 18.05
CA SER A 4 -11.36 -9.34 19.08
C SER A 4 -12.85 -9.63 19.22
N ASN A 5 -13.44 -9.16 20.33
CA ASN A 5 -14.88 -8.98 20.35
C ASN A 5 -15.28 -7.92 19.32
N PRO A 6 -16.46 -8.07 18.68
CA PRO A 6 -16.98 -7.03 17.80
C PRO A 6 -17.15 -5.70 18.54
N TYR A 7 -16.79 -4.60 17.88
CA TYR A 7 -17.02 -3.25 18.37
C TYR A 7 -17.66 -2.38 17.29
N ARG A 8 -18.28 -1.28 17.67
CA ARG A 8 -19.07 -0.46 16.74
C ARG A 8 -18.56 0.97 16.68
N ILE A 9 -18.59 1.50 15.47
CA ILE A 9 -18.47 2.92 15.16
C ILE A 9 -19.73 3.34 14.38
N PRO A 10 -19.98 4.64 14.14
CA PRO A 10 -21.18 5.06 13.42
C PRO A 10 -21.42 4.34 12.10
N GLY A 11 -22.46 3.51 12.05
CA GLY A 11 -22.89 2.76 10.86
C GLY A 11 -22.09 1.51 10.51
N LEU A 12 -21.11 1.11 11.32
CA LEU A 12 -20.24 -0.04 11.07
C LEU A 12 -20.02 -0.90 12.32
N GLU A 13 -19.90 -2.20 12.12
CA GLU A 13 -19.37 -3.16 13.09
C GLU A 13 -17.99 -3.64 12.62
N LEU A 14 -17.03 -3.68 13.54
CA LEU A 14 -15.63 -3.99 13.27
C LEU A 14 -15.19 -5.18 14.12
N ILE A 15 -14.37 -6.06 13.53
CA ILE A 15 -13.71 -7.17 14.23
C ILE A 15 -12.26 -7.18 13.80
N ASP A 16 -11.35 -7.15 14.74
CA ASP A 16 -9.92 -7.23 14.46
C ASP A 16 -9.44 -8.68 14.59
N HIS A 17 -8.70 -9.13 13.59
CA HIS A 17 -8.13 -10.48 13.52
C HIS A 17 -6.61 -10.41 13.45
N ALA A 18 -5.94 -11.28 14.23
CA ALA A 18 -4.50 -11.45 14.19
C ALA A 18 -4.14 -12.87 13.76
N PHE A 19 -3.18 -12.97 12.86
CA PHE A 19 -2.65 -14.24 12.36
C PHE A 19 -1.14 -14.28 12.56
N LYS A 20 -0.57 -15.49 12.59
CA LYS A 20 0.87 -15.71 12.42
C LYS A 20 1.10 -16.23 11.01
N ALA A 21 2.11 -15.68 10.33
CA ALA A 21 2.58 -16.15 9.04
C ALA A 21 4.09 -16.34 9.07
N PRO A 22 4.65 -17.28 8.29
CA PRO A 22 6.09 -17.39 8.19
C PRO A 22 6.69 -16.13 7.53
N LEU A 23 7.81 -15.68 8.03
CA LEU A 23 8.60 -14.64 7.36
C LEU A 23 9.00 -15.13 5.96
N ASP A 24 9.56 -16.35 5.91
CA ASP A 24 9.91 -17.04 4.66
C ASP A 24 9.00 -18.28 4.46
N TYR A 25 8.21 -18.28 3.40
CA TYR A 25 7.34 -19.40 3.05
C TYR A 25 8.10 -20.65 2.61
N ARG A 26 9.40 -20.55 2.35
CA ARG A 26 10.28 -21.72 2.10
C ARG A 26 10.68 -22.43 3.41
N ASP A 27 10.61 -21.69 4.54
CA ASP A 27 10.79 -22.24 5.88
C ASP A 27 9.57 -21.93 6.78
N PRO A 28 8.46 -22.65 6.63
CA PRO A 28 7.21 -22.37 7.36
C PRO A 28 7.33 -22.53 8.88
N ARG A 29 8.35 -23.21 9.38
CA ARG A 29 8.60 -23.41 10.82
C ARG A 29 9.62 -22.42 11.39
N GLY A 30 10.21 -21.58 10.55
CA GLY A 30 11.16 -20.56 10.94
C GLY A 30 10.51 -19.35 11.60
N ARG A 31 11.16 -18.21 11.47
CA ARG A 31 10.68 -16.94 12.04
C ARG A 31 9.26 -16.61 11.57
N GLN A 32 8.40 -16.27 12.54
CA GLN A 32 7.01 -15.87 12.28
C GLN A 32 6.85 -14.36 12.39
N ILE A 33 5.93 -13.82 11.60
CA ILE A 33 5.48 -12.44 11.66
C ILE A 33 4.00 -12.37 12.01
N ASP A 34 3.57 -11.24 12.56
CA ASP A 34 2.18 -10.95 12.83
C ASP A 34 1.53 -10.31 11.60
N LEU A 35 0.30 -10.74 11.29
CA LEU A 35 -0.55 -10.13 10.29
C LEU A 35 -1.84 -9.66 10.94
N PHE A 36 -2.27 -8.46 10.55
CA PHE A 36 -3.47 -7.82 11.04
C PHE A 36 -4.49 -7.64 9.92
N VAL A 37 -5.74 -8.01 10.21
CA VAL A 37 -6.89 -7.79 9.32
C VAL A 37 -8.04 -7.24 10.13
N ARG A 38 -8.65 -6.17 9.65
CA ARG A 38 -9.90 -5.65 10.20
C ARG A 38 -11.06 -6.05 9.30
N GLU A 39 -11.96 -6.86 9.82
CA GLU A 39 -13.24 -7.13 9.20
C GLU A 39 -14.20 -5.97 9.46
N VAL A 40 -14.83 -5.47 8.40
CA VAL A 40 -15.81 -4.39 8.44
C VAL A 40 -17.14 -4.93 7.95
N ARG A 41 -18.16 -4.77 8.77
CA ARG A 41 -19.54 -5.19 8.48
C ARG A 41 -20.52 -4.03 8.53
N ASP A 42 -21.61 -4.17 7.80
CA ASP A 42 -22.80 -3.36 8.04
C ASP A 42 -23.48 -3.77 9.36
N LEU A 43 -24.29 -2.90 9.93
CA LEU A 43 -25.10 -3.21 11.12
C LEU A 43 -26.36 -4.05 10.82
N GLU A 44 -26.61 -4.38 9.55
CA GLU A 44 -27.75 -5.20 9.14
C GLU A 44 -27.62 -6.66 9.63
N PRO A 45 -28.74 -7.32 10.00
CA PRO A 45 -28.70 -8.65 10.65
C PRO A 45 -27.95 -9.73 9.85
N LYS A 46 -28.02 -9.71 8.52
CA LYS A 46 -27.36 -10.71 7.66
C LYS A 46 -25.98 -10.30 7.17
N SER A 47 -25.43 -9.21 7.70
CA SER A 47 -24.09 -8.74 7.27
C SER A 47 -23.00 -9.77 7.51
N SER A 48 -23.12 -10.60 8.55
CA SER A 48 -22.17 -11.68 8.89
C SER A 48 -22.17 -12.87 7.92
N GLU A 49 -23.20 -13.01 7.10
CA GLU A 49 -23.36 -14.10 6.12
C GLU A 49 -22.81 -13.74 4.74
N LYS A 50 -22.54 -12.45 4.48
CA LYS A 50 -22.05 -11.97 3.20
C LYS A 50 -20.65 -12.53 2.89
N PRO A 51 -20.29 -12.73 1.60
CA PRO A 51 -18.95 -13.14 1.21
C PRO A 51 -17.90 -12.07 1.55
N PHE A 52 -16.63 -12.46 1.57
CA PHE A 52 -15.54 -11.54 1.82
C PHE A 52 -15.08 -10.80 0.56
N LEU A 53 -14.78 -9.52 0.74
CA LEU A 53 -14.05 -8.68 -0.19
C LEU A 53 -12.78 -8.18 0.52
N VAL A 54 -11.59 -8.64 0.10
CA VAL A 54 -10.33 -8.16 0.67
C VAL A 54 -9.84 -6.92 -0.04
N PHE A 55 -9.55 -5.87 0.74
CA PHE A 55 -8.95 -4.64 0.25
C PHE A 55 -7.43 -4.74 0.29
N LEU A 56 -6.80 -4.67 -0.89
CA LEU A 56 -5.36 -4.64 -1.08
C LEU A 56 -4.93 -3.19 -1.33
N GLN A 57 -4.26 -2.62 -0.32
CA GLN A 57 -3.84 -1.23 -0.35
C GLN A 57 -2.73 -0.97 -1.36
N GLY A 58 -2.76 0.22 -1.93
CA GLY A 58 -1.71 0.77 -2.77
C GLY A 58 -0.48 1.23 -1.99
N GLY A 59 0.40 1.89 -2.66
CA GLY A 59 1.68 2.38 -2.17
C GLY A 59 2.79 1.86 -3.07
N PRO A 60 3.60 0.86 -2.67
CA PRO A 60 3.62 0.08 -1.41
C PRO A 60 3.99 0.90 -0.16
N GLY A 61 3.84 0.30 1.01
CA GLY A 61 4.30 0.87 2.28
C GLY A 61 3.20 1.59 3.10
N PHE A 62 1.92 1.45 2.72
CA PHE A 62 0.82 2.01 3.49
C PHE A 62 -0.05 0.92 4.12
N ARG A 63 -0.50 1.18 5.35
CA ARG A 63 -1.54 0.38 5.98
C ARG A 63 -2.87 0.50 5.23
N ALA A 64 -3.75 -0.46 5.42
CA ALA A 64 -5.12 -0.37 4.95
C ALA A 64 -5.84 0.86 5.58
N PRO A 65 -6.77 1.51 4.86
CA PRO A 65 -7.53 2.63 5.40
C PRO A 65 -8.28 2.24 6.67
N ILE A 66 -8.22 3.10 7.68
CA ILE A 66 -9.04 2.91 8.88
C ILE A 66 -10.45 3.41 8.57
N PRO A 67 -11.47 2.55 8.61
CA PRO A 67 -12.84 2.99 8.39
C PRO A 67 -13.30 3.84 9.58
N ILE A 68 -13.69 5.07 9.31
CA ILE A 68 -14.25 6.00 10.33
C ILE A 68 -15.74 6.24 10.13
N GLN A 69 -16.26 5.92 8.95
CA GLN A 69 -17.67 6.08 8.58
C GLN A 69 -18.03 5.26 7.34
N LYS A 70 -19.31 4.95 7.19
CA LYS A 70 -19.86 4.22 6.04
C LYS A 70 -20.09 5.15 4.85
N THR A 71 -19.07 5.41 4.04
CA THR A 71 -19.14 6.31 2.87
C THR A 71 -18.41 5.75 1.64
N GLY A 72 -18.60 6.41 0.50
CA GLY A 72 -17.89 6.13 -0.75
C GLY A 72 -18.00 4.67 -1.20
N TRP A 73 -16.89 4.11 -1.67
CA TRP A 73 -16.81 2.73 -2.15
C TRP A 73 -17.15 1.71 -1.06
N LEU A 74 -16.76 1.98 0.20
CA LEU A 74 -17.03 1.08 1.34
C LEU A 74 -18.54 0.91 1.55
N LYS A 75 -19.33 2.01 1.47
CA LYS A 75 -20.79 1.95 1.54
C LYS A 75 -21.36 1.03 0.46
N ARG A 76 -20.85 1.12 -0.78
CA ARG A 76 -21.30 0.28 -1.90
C ARG A 76 -20.87 -1.18 -1.69
N ALA A 77 -19.63 -1.42 -1.28
CA ALA A 77 -19.13 -2.76 -1.05
C ALA A 77 -19.92 -3.50 0.04
N LEU A 78 -20.27 -2.82 1.14
CA LEU A 78 -20.98 -3.40 2.27
C LEU A 78 -22.45 -3.80 1.93
N THR A 79 -22.99 -3.41 0.79
CA THR A 79 -24.30 -3.94 0.35
C THR A 79 -24.23 -5.42 -0.02
N GLU A 80 -23.07 -5.90 -0.47
CA GLU A 80 -22.87 -7.27 -0.98
C GLU A 80 -21.82 -8.08 -0.23
N TYR A 81 -20.89 -7.41 0.46
CA TYR A 81 -19.72 -8.04 1.08
C TYR A 81 -19.55 -7.68 2.55
N ARG A 82 -18.75 -8.50 3.25
CA ARG A 82 -17.96 -8.11 4.41
C ARG A 82 -16.59 -7.68 3.88
N VAL A 83 -16.06 -6.56 4.32
CA VAL A 83 -14.81 -6.04 3.79
C VAL A 83 -13.65 -6.33 4.74
N LEU A 84 -12.59 -6.93 4.24
CA LEU A 84 -11.37 -7.17 4.99
C LEU A 84 -10.35 -6.07 4.65
N MET A 85 -10.06 -5.21 5.61
CA MET A 85 -8.99 -4.22 5.56
C MET A 85 -7.70 -4.91 6.04
N TYR A 86 -6.88 -5.36 5.09
CA TYR A 86 -5.68 -6.13 5.37
C TYR A 86 -4.45 -5.22 5.40
N ASP A 87 -3.80 -5.13 6.56
CA ASP A 87 -2.48 -4.54 6.68
C ASP A 87 -1.46 -5.55 6.16
N THR A 88 -0.93 -5.32 4.97
CA THR A 88 0.05 -6.23 4.37
C THR A 88 1.31 -6.31 5.23
N ARG A 89 2.06 -7.42 5.13
CA ARG A 89 3.34 -7.58 5.84
C ARG A 89 4.21 -6.32 5.69
N GLY A 90 4.85 -5.91 6.75
CA GLY A 90 5.66 -4.68 6.78
C GLY A 90 4.88 -3.39 7.07
N ASN A 91 3.54 -3.43 7.18
CA ASN A 91 2.71 -2.23 7.29
C ASN A 91 1.72 -2.28 8.45
N GLY A 92 1.37 -1.11 8.94
CA GLY A 92 0.27 -0.92 9.89
C GLY A 92 0.45 -1.68 11.20
N LEU A 93 -0.54 -2.50 11.55
CA LEU A 93 -0.53 -3.36 12.73
C LEU A 93 -0.01 -4.78 12.45
N SER A 94 0.28 -5.11 11.19
CA SER A 94 1.14 -6.26 10.86
C SER A 94 2.58 -5.95 11.29
N THR A 95 3.44 -6.97 11.44
CA THR A 95 4.85 -6.75 11.82
C THR A 95 5.44 -5.63 10.96
N PRO A 96 5.69 -4.43 11.52
CA PRO A 96 6.06 -3.27 10.71
C PRO A 96 7.52 -3.34 10.27
N VAL A 97 7.80 -2.74 9.12
CA VAL A 97 9.16 -2.50 8.61
C VAL A 97 9.33 -1.01 8.40
N ASP A 98 10.15 -0.41 9.24
CA ASP A 98 10.60 0.97 9.15
C ASP A 98 12.10 1.06 9.43
N TYR A 99 12.68 2.28 9.40
CA TYR A 99 14.11 2.44 9.61
C TYR A 99 14.57 1.96 11.00
N GLN A 100 13.70 2.08 12.03
CA GLN A 100 14.04 1.69 13.41
C GLN A 100 14.01 0.16 13.56
N THR A 101 12.96 -0.49 13.02
CA THR A 101 12.84 -1.95 13.09
C THR A 101 13.85 -2.63 12.19
N LEU A 102 14.21 -2.02 11.05
CA LEU A 102 15.19 -2.57 10.12
C LEU A 102 16.62 -2.57 10.69
N GLU A 103 16.98 -1.58 11.50
CA GLU A 103 18.28 -1.55 12.19
C GLU A 103 18.50 -2.76 13.10
N LEU A 104 17.42 -3.36 13.64
CA LEU A 104 17.50 -4.54 14.49
C LEU A 104 17.86 -5.82 13.73
N GLU A 105 17.74 -5.82 12.41
CA GLU A 105 18.05 -6.97 11.57
C GLU A 105 19.57 -7.14 11.31
N GLY A 106 20.39 -6.16 11.70
CA GLY A 106 21.85 -6.23 11.60
C GLY A 106 22.44 -5.32 10.54
N ASP A 107 23.47 -5.80 9.84
CA ASP A 107 24.16 -5.02 8.81
C ASP A 107 23.34 -4.87 7.52
N ALA A 108 23.85 -4.09 6.58
CA ALA A 108 23.17 -3.80 5.31
C ALA A 108 22.83 -5.07 4.49
N ALA A 109 23.66 -6.13 4.58
CA ALA A 109 23.41 -7.38 3.88
C ALA A 109 22.24 -8.16 4.53
N ALA A 110 22.21 -8.23 5.86
CA ALA A 110 21.13 -8.84 6.62
C ALA A 110 19.81 -8.09 6.44
N GLN A 111 19.86 -6.75 6.46
CA GLN A 111 18.69 -5.90 6.16
C GLN A 111 18.14 -6.11 4.74
N ALA A 112 19.02 -6.19 3.74
CA ALA A 112 18.65 -6.45 2.37
C ALA A 112 17.99 -7.85 2.22
N GLU A 113 18.54 -8.88 2.84
CA GLU A 113 17.95 -10.23 2.86
C GLU A 113 16.57 -10.20 3.52
N TYR A 114 16.44 -9.59 4.69
CA TYR A 114 15.17 -9.44 5.39
C TYR A 114 14.09 -8.78 4.50
N LEU A 115 14.43 -7.71 3.80
CA LEU A 115 13.51 -6.99 2.91
C LEU A 115 13.03 -7.82 1.72
N THR A 116 13.77 -8.85 1.30
CA THR A 116 13.34 -9.74 0.21
C THR A 116 12.03 -10.47 0.54
N HIS A 117 11.71 -10.64 1.83
CA HIS A 117 10.52 -11.30 2.29
C HIS A 117 9.25 -10.42 2.25
N PHE A 118 9.38 -9.11 2.00
CA PHE A 118 8.26 -8.15 2.02
C PHE A 118 7.77 -7.76 0.61
N ARG A 119 7.88 -8.68 -0.33
CA ARG A 119 7.46 -8.50 -1.72
C ARG A 119 6.03 -8.96 -1.94
N GLN A 120 5.47 -8.58 -3.09
CA GLN A 120 4.07 -8.84 -3.43
C GLN A 120 3.69 -10.32 -3.47
N ASP A 121 4.60 -11.22 -3.83
CA ASP A 121 4.35 -12.67 -3.83
C ASP A 121 4.09 -13.20 -2.43
N ASN A 122 4.82 -12.73 -1.42
CA ASN A 122 4.57 -13.08 -0.02
C ASN A 122 3.33 -12.38 0.55
N ILE A 123 3.01 -11.15 0.12
CA ILE A 123 1.73 -10.49 0.45
C ILE A 123 0.55 -11.35 -0.01
N VAL A 124 0.66 -11.93 -1.18
CA VAL A 124 -0.39 -12.80 -1.74
C VAL A 124 -0.46 -14.14 -0.99
N ARG A 125 0.68 -14.75 -0.63
CA ARG A 125 0.71 -15.95 0.21
C ARG A 125 0.08 -15.72 1.58
N ASP A 126 0.31 -14.56 2.18
CA ASP A 126 -0.36 -14.15 3.42
C ASP A 126 -1.87 -14.03 3.22
N ALA A 127 -2.31 -13.40 2.14
CA ALA A 127 -3.73 -13.27 1.84
C ALA A 127 -4.39 -14.65 1.69
N GLU A 128 -3.72 -15.61 1.04
CA GLU A 128 -4.22 -16.97 0.89
C GLU A 128 -4.21 -17.74 2.23
N LEU A 129 -3.20 -17.52 3.07
CA LEU A 129 -3.19 -18.06 4.44
C LEU A 129 -4.38 -17.52 5.25
N ILE A 130 -4.64 -16.22 5.20
CA ILE A 130 -5.78 -15.60 5.87
C ILE A 130 -7.09 -16.17 5.32
N ARG A 131 -7.23 -16.28 3.98
CA ARG A 131 -8.41 -16.85 3.33
C ARG A 131 -8.69 -18.28 3.82
N SER A 132 -7.67 -19.11 3.86
CA SER A 132 -7.80 -20.50 4.29
C SER A 132 -8.29 -20.67 5.73
N HIS A 133 -8.04 -19.66 6.60
CA HIS A 133 -8.52 -19.64 7.98
C HIS A 133 -9.92 -19.03 8.11
N MET A 134 -10.22 -17.96 7.37
CA MET A 134 -11.48 -17.24 7.50
C MET A 134 -12.61 -17.81 6.65
N SER A 135 -12.28 -18.42 5.52
CA SER A 135 -13.25 -19.00 4.57
C SER A 135 -12.68 -20.25 3.88
N PRO A 136 -12.42 -21.34 4.62
CA PRO A 136 -11.81 -22.54 4.06
C PRO A 136 -12.64 -23.09 2.91
N GLY A 137 -12.00 -23.32 1.77
CA GLY A 137 -12.63 -23.84 0.55
C GLY A 137 -13.51 -22.83 -0.21
N ILE A 138 -13.72 -21.61 0.31
CA ILE A 138 -14.57 -20.59 -0.34
C ILE A 138 -13.67 -19.49 -0.94
N PRO A 139 -13.74 -19.25 -2.25
CA PRO A 139 -13.03 -18.14 -2.87
C PRO A 139 -13.61 -16.80 -2.39
N TRP A 140 -12.77 -15.81 -2.27
CA TRP A 140 -13.19 -14.46 -1.93
C TRP A 140 -13.00 -13.48 -3.10
N SER A 141 -13.55 -12.28 -2.99
CA SER A 141 -13.32 -11.22 -3.97
C SER A 141 -12.20 -10.28 -3.49
N THR A 142 -11.51 -9.63 -4.42
CA THR A 142 -10.48 -8.65 -4.12
C THR A 142 -10.82 -7.28 -4.69
N ILE A 143 -10.41 -6.23 -3.98
CA ILE A 143 -10.38 -4.87 -4.49
C ILE A 143 -8.99 -4.29 -4.27
N GLY A 144 -8.25 -4.09 -5.36
CA GLY A 144 -6.87 -3.61 -5.34
C GLY A 144 -6.75 -2.21 -5.93
N GLN A 145 -6.13 -1.30 -5.18
CA GLN A 145 -5.86 0.05 -5.62
C GLN A 145 -4.36 0.25 -5.84
N SER A 146 -3.94 0.79 -7.00
CA SER A 146 -2.54 1.06 -7.33
C SER A 146 -1.68 -0.22 -7.18
N PHE A 147 -0.67 -0.26 -6.30
CA PHE A 147 0.12 -1.45 -6.00
C PHE A 147 -0.75 -2.64 -5.54
N GLY A 148 -1.88 -2.40 -4.88
CA GLY A 148 -2.86 -3.45 -4.55
C GLY A 148 -3.46 -4.12 -5.78
N GLY A 149 -3.55 -3.42 -6.90
CA GLY A 149 -3.91 -4.02 -8.20
C GLY A 149 -2.82 -4.97 -8.70
N TRP A 150 -1.54 -4.64 -8.52
CA TRP A 150 -0.43 -5.54 -8.84
C TRP A 150 -0.44 -6.79 -7.96
N CYS A 151 -0.73 -6.63 -6.66
CA CYS A 151 -0.94 -7.77 -5.77
C CYS A 151 -2.11 -8.64 -6.24
N THR A 152 -3.23 -8.05 -6.71
CA THR A 152 -4.36 -8.79 -7.27
C THR A 152 -3.96 -9.59 -8.52
N MET A 153 -3.17 -9.01 -9.44
CA MET A 153 -2.65 -9.72 -10.63
C MET A 153 -1.73 -10.89 -10.23
N THR A 154 -0.89 -10.68 -9.21
CA THR A 154 -0.04 -11.75 -8.66
C THR A 154 -0.89 -12.83 -8.00
N TYR A 155 -1.96 -12.45 -7.30
CA TYR A 155 -2.88 -13.42 -6.70
C TYR A 155 -3.57 -14.29 -7.76
N LEU A 156 -4.07 -13.68 -8.83
CA LEU A 156 -4.63 -14.39 -9.99
C LEU A 156 -3.63 -15.36 -10.62
N SER A 157 -2.35 -15.03 -10.59
CA SER A 157 -1.30 -15.89 -11.17
C SER A 157 -0.93 -17.06 -10.26
N LEU A 158 -0.94 -16.88 -8.94
CA LEU A 158 -0.48 -17.88 -7.97
C LEU A 158 -1.62 -18.76 -7.41
N TYR A 159 -2.81 -18.19 -7.21
CA TYR A 159 -3.94 -18.85 -6.56
C TYR A 159 -5.28 -18.44 -7.19
N PRO A 160 -5.48 -18.67 -8.50
CA PRO A 160 -6.70 -18.26 -9.19
C PRO A 160 -7.97 -18.90 -8.60
N GLU A 161 -7.85 -20.11 -8.04
CA GLU A 161 -8.94 -20.84 -7.39
C GLU A 161 -9.40 -20.21 -6.05
N GLY A 162 -8.54 -19.38 -5.44
CA GLY A 162 -8.87 -18.64 -4.23
C GLY A 162 -9.69 -17.37 -4.50
N LEU A 163 -9.92 -17.03 -5.77
CA LEU A 163 -10.53 -15.77 -6.19
C LEU A 163 -11.83 -15.99 -6.97
N LYS A 164 -12.85 -15.21 -6.63
CA LYS A 164 -14.14 -15.16 -7.33
C LYS A 164 -14.22 -13.98 -8.29
N GLU A 165 -13.92 -12.79 -7.80
CA GLU A 165 -13.99 -11.53 -8.55
C GLU A 165 -12.82 -10.63 -8.17
N CYS A 166 -12.29 -9.89 -9.13
CA CYS A 166 -11.15 -9.00 -8.92
C CYS A 166 -11.45 -7.60 -9.46
N PHE A 167 -11.49 -6.63 -8.55
CA PHE A 167 -11.67 -5.22 -8.89
C PHE A 167 -10.33 -4.50 -8.79
N ILE A 168 -9.82 -3.97 -9.91
CA ILE A 168 -8.51 -3.30 -9.98
C ILE A 168 -8.70 -1.83 -10.36
N PHE A 169 -8.16 -0.93 -9.53
CA PHE A 169 -8.24 0.51 -9.73
C PHE A 169 -6.85 1.13 -9.83
N GLY A 170 -6.51 1.69 -10.99
CA GLY A 170 -5.26 2.40 -11.22
C GLY A 170 -3.98 1.58 -10.97
N GLY A 171 -4.05 0.26 -11.15
CA GLY A 171 -2.97 -0.65 -10.78
C GLY A 171 -2.77 -1.82 -11.72
N VAL A 172 -2.81 -1.59 -13.04
CA VAL A 172 -2.43 -2.61 -14.02
C VAL A 172 -0.98 -2.32 -14.47
N PRO A 173 -0.01 -3.22 -14.18
CA PRO A 173 1.37 -3.02 -14.60
C PRO A 173 1.56 -3.28 -16.10
N GLY A 174 2.56 -2.64 -16.70
CA GLY A 174 3.09 -3.06 -18.00
C GLY A 174 3.97 -4.30 -17.80
N LEU A 175 3.50 -5.46 -18.20
CA LEU A 175 4.19 -6.74 -17.92
C LEU A 175 5.51 -6.89 -18.67
N ASP A 176 5.60 -6.33 -19.88
CA ASP A 176 6.73 -6.49 -20.79
C ASP A 176 7.66 -5.28 -20.83
N ARG A 177 7.57 -4.38 -19.82
CA ARG A 177 8.33 -3.15 -19.82
C ARG A 177 9.30 -3.08 -18.66
N THR A 178 10.53 -2.68 -18.97
CA THR A 178 11.51 -2.32 -17.95
C THR A 178 11.17 -0.96 -17.32
N ALA A 179 11.68 -0.70 -16.12
CA ALA A 179 11.54 0.61 -15.47
C ALA A 179 12.03 1.75 -16.38
N ARG A 180 13.12 1.52 -17.11
CA ARG A 180 13.69 2.48 -18.07
C ARG A 180 12.69 2.86 -19.16
N GLU A 181 12.07 1.89 -19.82
CA GLU A 181 11.07 2.12 -20.88
C GLU A 181 9.84 2.87 -20.35
N ILE A 182 9.42 2.60 -19.10
CA ILE A 182 8.33 3.34 -18.47
C ILE A 182 8.73 4.80 -18.26
N TYR A 183 9.94 5.07 -17.76
CA TYR A 183 10.43 6.43 -17.59
C TYR A 183 10.61 7.15 -18.95
N GLU A 184 11.18 6.50 -19.95
CA GLU A 184 11.30 7.06 -21.30
C GLU A 184 9.93 7.47 -21.89
N GLY A 185 8.87 6.71 -21.57
CA GLY A 185 7.49 7.06 -21.94
C GLY A 185 6.88 8.20 -21.13
N THR A 186 7.29 8.40 -19.87
CA THR A 186 6.67 9.37 -18.97
C THR A 186 7.40 10.71 -18.89
N PHE A 187 8.72 10.74 -19.07
CA PHE A 187 9.52 11.97 -19.04
C PHE A 187 9.04 13.06 -20.00
N PRO A 188 8.67 12.78 -21.25
CA PRO A 188 8.17 13.80 -22.18
C PRO A 188 6.93 14.55 -21.64
N PHE A 189 6.06 13.88 -20.89
CA PHE A 189 4.90 14.51 -20.27
C PHE A 189 5.30 15.44 -19.11
N VAL A 190 6.33 15.08 -18.35
CA VAL A 190 6.88 15.92 -17.28
C VAL A 190 7.53 17.17 -17.88
N GLU A 191 8.33 17.02 -18.94
CA GLU A 191 8.95 18.14 -19.65
C GLU A 191 7.91 19.10 -20.22
N GLU A 192 6.84 18.57 -20.82
CA GLU A 192 5.75 19.37 -21.36
C GLU A 192 5.02 20.16 -20.25
N ARG A 193 4.76 19.53 -19.09
CA ARG A 193 4.17 20.22 -17.92
C ARG A 193 5.09 21.33 -17.40
N ASN A 194 6.38 21.06 -17.28
CA ASN A 194 7.36 22.07 -16.87
C ASN A 194 7.42 23.24 -17.87
N ARG A 195 7.38 22.96 -19.17
CA ARG A 195 7.34 23.98 -20.20
C ARG A 195 6.10 24.86 -20.09
N LYS A 196 4.92 24.26 -19.88
CA LYS A 196 3.66 24.99 -19.67
C LYS A 196 3.72 25.84 -18.39
N TYR A 197 4.27 25.32 -17.31
CA TYR A 197 4.45 26.05 -16.06
C TYR A 197 5.34 27.28 -16.25
N PHE A 198 6.54 27.10 -16.80
CA PHE A 198 7.47 28.22 -17.00
C PHE A 198 7.01 29.20 -18.08
N LYS A 199 6.17 28.78 -19.03
CA LYS A 199 5.49 29.73 -19.93
C LYS A 199 4.52 30.64 -19.16
N LYS A 200 3.81 30.10 -18.19
CA LYS A 200 2.88 30.87 -17.34
C LYS A 200 3.61 31.70 -16.29
N PHE A 201 4.73 31.21 -15.76
CA PHE A 201 5.51 31.82 -14.69
C PHE A 201 7.00 31.92 -15.08
N PRO A 202 7.36 32.84 -16.04
CA PRO A 202 8.70 32.85 -16.63
C PRO A 202 9.82 33.18 -15.63
N MET A 203 9.51 33.97 -14.60
CA MET A 203 10.49 34.37 -13.58
C MET A 203 10.87 33.22 -12.63
N ASP A 204 10.03 32.18 -12.53
CA ASP A 204 10.25 31.13 -11.55
C ASP A 204 11.43 30.23 -11.93
N LYS A 205 11.75 30.11 -13.22
CA LYS A 205 12.94 29.36 -13.66
C LYS A 205 14.21 29.96 -13.05
N SER A 206 14.37 31.28 -13.10
CA SER A 206 15.53 31.94 -12.52
C SER A 206 15.51 31.97 -11.00
N ARG A 207 14.33 32.06 -10.37
CA ARG A 207 14.17 32.02 -8.92
C ARG A 207 14.57 30.62 -8.37
N LEU A 208 14.09 29.54 -8.99
CA LEU A 208 14.45 28.17 -8.61
C LEU A 208 15.94 27.91 -8.81
N ALA A 209 16.55 28.39 -9.90
CA ALA A 209 17.99 28.26 -10.10
C ALA A 209 18.80 28.99 -9.04
N LYS A 210 18.41 30.21 -8.66
CA LYS A 210 19.06 30.95 -7.57
C LYS A 210 18.89 30.26 -6.22
N LEU A 211 17.70 29.73 -5.93
CA LEU A 211 17.45 28.98 -4.71
C LEU A 211 18.30 27.71 -4.65
N ALA A 212 18.34 26.93 -5.72
CA ALA A 212 19.16 25.73 -5.79
C ALA A 212 20.64 26.05 -5.54
N LYS A 213 21.19 27.07 -6.22
CA LYS A 213 22.56 27.52 -6.03
C LYS A 213 22.82 27.98 -4.59
N HIS A 214 21.91 28.73 -3.97
CA HIS A 214 22.04 29.15 -2.58
C HIS A 214 22.13 27.96 -1.62
N LEU A 215 21.30 26.91 -1.84
CA LEU A 215 21.30 25.69 -1.02
C LEU A 215 22.52 24.81 -1.26
N GLU A 216 23.22 24.93 -2.39
CA GLU A 216 24.49 24.27 -2.66
C GLU A 216 25.64 24.97 -1.92
N GLU A 217 25.62 26.30 -1.89
CA GLU A 217 26.69 27.15 -1.34
C GLU A 217 26.54 27.40 0.17
N HIS A 218 25.35 27.25 0.74
CA HIS A 218 25.05 27.55 2.14
C HIS A 218 24.29 26.42 2.82
N GLU A 219 24.60 26.21 4.09
CA GLU A 219 23.81 25.31 4.92
C GLU A 219 22.55 26.02 5.42
N VAL A 220 21.39 25.51 5.04
CA VAL A 220 20.08 26.01 5.49
C VAL A 220 19.37 24.86 6.17
N LEU A 221 18.89 25.07 7.41
CA LEU A 221 18.28 24.05 8.22
C LEU A 221 16.79 24.30 8.41
N PHE A 222 16.02 23.21 8.51
CA PHE A 222 14.66 23.24 9.06
C PHE A 222 14.69 23.47 10.58
N PRO A 223 13.57 23.83 11.21
CA PRO A 223 13.48 24.01 12.66
C PRO A 223 13.86 22.75 13.47
N ASN A 224 13.75 21.58 12.87
CA ASN A 224 14.15 20.28 13.48
C ASN A 224 15.65 19.97 13.29
N GLY A 225 16.41 20.84 12.63
CA GLY A 225 17.85 20.65 12.39
C GLY A 225 18.21 19.94 11.08
N ASP A 226 17.25 19.44 10.32
CA ASP A 226 17.52 18.77 9.03
C ASP A 226 17.98 19.79 7.98
N ARG A 227 18.98 19.41 7.18
CA ARG A 227 19.49 20.26 6.09
C ARG A 227 18.53 20.28 4.92
N ILE A 228 18.19 21.50 4.43
CA ILE A 228 17.44 21.69 3.20
C ILE A 228 18.39 21.54 2.01
N THR A 229 18.03 20.70 1.05
CA THR A 229 18.87 20.42 -0.14
C THR A 229 18.17 20.87 -1.43
N PRO A 230 18.92 21.13 -2.52
CA PRO A 230 18.35 21.39 -3.85
C PRO A 230 17.39 20.30 -4.32
N ARG A 231 17.68 19.02 -3.98
CA ARG A 231 16.83 17.88 -4.30
C ARG A 231 15.46 17.96 -3.61
N MET A 232 15.38 18.45 -2.38
CA MET A 232 14.11 18.69 -1.69
C MET A 232 13.28 19.75 -2.40
N VAL A 233 13.91 20.80 -2.95
CA VAL A 233 13.20 21.82 -3.75
C VAL A 233 12.58 21.23 -5.01
N GLN A 234 13.23 20.26 -5.66
CA GLN A 234 12.69 19.58 -6.82
C GLN A 234 11.41 18.80 -6.49
N THR A 235 11.25 18.30 -5.27
CA THR A 235 10.05 17.57 -4.86
C THR A 235 8.82 18.46 -4.67
N LEU A 236 8.96 19.78 -4.55
CA LEU A 236 7.84 20.72 -4.43
C LEU A 236 6.86 20.61 -5.61
N GLY A 237 7.37 20.32 -6.81
CA GLY A 237 6.55 20.15 -8.02
C GLY A 237 5.68 18.90 -8.05
N MET A 238 5.90 17.94 -7.16
CA MET A 238 5.21 16.65 -7.16
C MET A 238 3.69 16.81 -7.01
N LYS A 239 3.25 17.74 -6.14
CA LYS A 239 1.82 17.99 -5.89
C LYS A 239 1.09 18.67 -7.06
N PHE A 240 1.78 19.33 -7.98
CA PHE A 240 1.16 19.91 -9.17
C PHE A 240 0.62 18.87 -10.17
N GLY A 241 0.96 17.60 -9.97
CA GLY A 241 0.46 16.48 -10.77
C GLY A 241 -0.80 15.81 -10.22
N PHE A 242 -1.19 16.12 -8.99
CA PHE A 242 -2.41 15.57 -8.41
C PHE A 242 -3.62 16.41 -8.84
N ALA A 243 -4.69 15.72 -9.28
CA ALA A 243 -6.00 16.35 -9.44
C ALA A 243 -6.67 16.42 -8.06
N TYR A 244 -7.05 17.62 -7.65
CA TYR A 244 -7.88 17.86 -6.47
C TYR A 244 -9.31 18.18 -6.92
#